data_7303a020eb7334713a4d199de66d278d
#
_entry.id   7303a020eb7334713a4d199de66d278d
#
_cell.length_a   1.000
_cell.length_b   1.000
_cell.length_c   1.000
_cell.angle_alpha   90.00
_cell.angle_beta   90.00
_cell.angle_gamma   90.00
#
_symmetry.space_group_name_H-M   'P 1'
#
loop_
_entity.id
_entity.type
_entity.pdbx_description
1 polymer ?
#
loop_
_entity_poly.entity_id
_entity_poly.type
_entity_poly.pdbx_seq_one_letter_code
_entity_poly.pdbx_strand_id
1 'polypeptide(L)'
;MLKVIGGWGNREDSLQACAQRLQQSFEYIPADPQVYGPWGVWRQDASDNDRYELAPIDTTDRDVVTAAISAVTERVNNGPKATPGLNIELARRLLDNTSGASPIWLEYTARAGFIGMKRPFNHLVLTLEDGIDESVVTRAMSALVVAWEPDRLGVASQDVQRAQGHKPPEAVVGWLTYIKDGTQFDRDALDAEIVVHEADGGVYITVPGTPDDPSMEHIRRVRIALGYPNAD
;
A
#
# COMPACT_ATOMS: atom_id res chain seq x y z
N MET A 1 9.83 9.28 -1.26
CA MET A 1 8.59 8.64 -1.78
C MET A 1 7.73 8.18 -0.62
N LEU A 2 6.45 8.48 -0.72
CA LEU A 2 5.42 8.04 0.22
C LEU A 2 5.00 6.59 -0.07
N LYS A 3 4.55 5.90 0.95
CA LYS A 3 3.93 4.58 0.83
C LYS A 3 2.63 4.53 1.61
N VAL A 4 1.58 4.06 0.96
CA VAL A 4 0.40 3.55 1.66
C VAL A 4 0.66 2.09 1.91
N ILE A 5 0.80 1.70 3.18
CA ILE A 5 1.22 0.34 3.56
C ILE A 5 0.39 -0.19 4.72
N GLY A 6 0.01 -1.44 4.64
CA GLY A 6 -0.65 -2.16 5.72
C GLY A 6 -1.17 -3.50 5.26
N GLY A 7 -2.13 -4.06 5.98
CA GLY A 7 -2.59 -5.40 5.67
C GLY A 7 -3.74 -5.87 6.53
N TRP A 8 -4.03 -7.15 6.39
CA TRP A 8 -5.13 -7.84 7.06
C TRP A 8 -4.74 -9.23 7.51
N GLY A 9 -5.56 -9.81 8.38
CA GLY A 9 -5.40 -11.16 8.88
C GLY A 9 -5.71 -12.25 7.84
N ASN A 10 -5.97 -13.46 8.33
CA ASN A 10 -6.32 -14.59 7.48
C ASN A 10 -7.64 -14.32 6.75
N ARG A 11 -7.58 -14.32 5.43
CA ARG A 11 -8.74 -14.19 4.54
C ARG A 11 -8.46 -14.94 3.25
N GLU A 12 -9.43 -15.73 2.81
CA GLU A 12 -9.41 -16.32 1.48
C GLU A 12 -9.75 -15.24 0.46
N ASP A 13 -8.88 -15.08 -0.52
CA ASP A 13 -9.10 -14.18 -1.67
C ASP A 13 -8.90 -14.99 -2.96
N SER A 14 -9.92 -15.02 -3.81
CA SER A 14 -9.80 -15.63 -5.12
C SER A 14 -9.08 -14.70 -6.10
N LEU A 15 -8.56 -15.27 -7.18
CA LEU A 15 -7.91 -14.52 -8.26
C LEU A 15 -8.83 -13.44 -8.84
N GLN A 16 -10.10 -13.79 -9.06
CA GLN A 16 -11.11 -12.86 -9.59
C GLN A 16 -11.44 -11.75 -8.59
N ALA A 17 -11.53 -12.08 -7.29
CA ALA A 17 -11.74 -11.08 -6.24
C ALA A 17 -10.55 -10.10 -6.18
N CYS A 18 -9.32 -10.58 -6.25
CA CYS A 18 -8.14 -9.72 -6.28
C CYS A 18 -8.10 -8.80 -7.51
N ALA A 19 -8.45 -9.33 -8.70
CA ALA A 19 -8.53 -8.51 -9.91
C ALA A 19 -9.60 -7.41 -9.79
N GLN A 20 -10.76 -7.72 -9.22
CA GLN A 20 -11.82 -6.74 -8.97
C GLN A 20 -11.37 -5.66 -7.98
N ARG A 21 -10.77 -6.05 -6.86
CA ARG A 21 -10.23 -5.11 -5.84
C ARG A 21 -9.18 -4.17 -6.44
N LEU A 22 -8.32 -4.72 -7.29
CA LEU A 22 -7.29 -3.95 -7.96
C LEU A 22 -7.91 -2.91 -8.91
N GLN A 23 -8.89 -3.31 -9.74
CA GLN A 23 -9.61 -2.40 -10.64
C GLN A 23 -10.34 -1.30 -9.87
N GLN A 24 -11.04 -1.65 -8.79
CA GLN A 24 -11.70 -0.68 -7.92
C GLN A 24 -10.72 0.33 -7.32
N SER A 25 -9.51 -0.10 -6.95
CA SER A 25 -8.48 0.81 -6.45
C SER A 25 -8.04 1.82 -7.50
N PHE A 26 -7.91 1.40 -8.77
CA PHE A 26 -7.41 2.26 -9.85
C PHE A 26 -8.35 3.43 -10.19
N GLU A 27 -9.63 3.37 -9.83
CA GLU A 27 -10.59 4.47 -10.05
C GLU A 27 -10.16 5.77 -9.34
N TYR A 28 -9.36 5.65 -8.26
CA TYR A 28 -8.99 6.78 -7.40
C TYR A 28 -7.47 6.99 -7.28
N ILE A 29 -6.67 6.05 -7.77
CA ILE A 29 -5.21 6.22 -7.83
C ILE A 29 -4.90 7.23 -8.94
N PRO A 30 -3.96 8.19 -8.72
CA PRO A 30 -3.62 9.19 -9.73
C PRO A 30 -3.29 8.57 -11.09
N ALA A 31 -3.91 9.08 -12.16
CA ALA A 31 -3.86 8.50 -13.50
C ALA A 31 -3.57 9.50 -14.63
N ASP A 32 -3.13 10.73 -14.33
CA ASP A 32 -2.81 11.73 -15.35
C ASP A 32 -1.71 11.19 -16.29
N PRO A 33 -2.01 10.98 -17.59
CA PRO A 33 -1.06 10.40 -18.54
C PRO A 33 0.12 11.33 -18.90
N GLN A 34 0.07 12.60 -18.50
CA GLN A 34 1.21 13.51 -18.62
C GLN A 34 2.22 13.32 -17.49
N VAL A 35 1.74 12.86 -16.33
CA VAL A 35 2.54 12.66 -15.12
C VAL A 35 2.94 11.20 -14.95
N TYR A 36 2.05 10.27 -15.31
CA TYR A 36 2.24 8.85 -15.05
C TYR A 36 2.21 8.03 -16.33
N GLY A 37 3.18 7.14 -16.49
CA GLY A 37 3.11 6.08 -17.49
C GLY A 37 2.02 5.05 -17.15
N PRO A 38 1.70 4.17 -18.10
CA PRO A 38 0.75 3.09 -17.86
C PRO A 38 1.24 2.14 -16.78
N TRP A 39 0.30 1.52 -16.07
CA TRP A 39 0.61 0.37 -15.22
C TRP A 39 1.06 -0.82 -16.07
N GLY A 40 2.04 -1.56 -15.57
CA GLY A 40 2.56 -2.72 -16.25
C GLY A 40 3.10 -3.77 -15.26
N VAL A 41 3.49 -4.91 -15.82
CA VAL A 41 4.15 -6.02 -15.10
C VAL A 41 5.58 -6.16 -15.58
N TRP A 42 6.47 -6.49 -14.67
CA TRP A 42 7.86 -6.80 -15.02
C TRP A 42 7.92 -8.15 -15.73
N ARG A 43 8.46 -8.15 -16.94
CA ARG A 43 8.72 -9.35 -17.76
C ARG A 43 10.20 -9.44 -18.04
N GLN A 44 10.71 -10.67 -18.04
CA GLN A 44 12.07 -10.93 -18.48
C GLN A 44 12.16 -10.67 -19.99
N ASP A 45 13.20 -9.98 -20.43
CA ASP A 45 13.46 -9.73 -21.84
C ASP A 45 13.78 -11.07 -22.54
N ALA A 46 13.12 -11.35 -23.63
CA ALA A 46 13.32 -12.60 -24.38
C ALA A 46 14.71 -12.72 -25.01
N SER A 47 15.41 -11.59 -25.19
CA SER A 47 16.75 -11.53 -25.79
C SER A 47 17.88 -11.47 -24.75
N ASP A 48 17.56 -11.11 -23.50
CA ASP A 48 18.53 -10.94 -22.41
C ASP A 48 17.92 -11.35 -21.08
N ASN A 49 18.31 -12.52 -20.58
CA ASN A 49 17.77 -13.10 -19.35
C ASN A 49 18.08 -12.30 -18.08
N ASP A 50 19.04 -11.39 -18.12
CA ASP A 50 19.40 -10.53 -16.98
C ASP A 50 18.63 -9.20 -17.02
N ARG A 51 17.87 -8.95 -18.10
CA ARG A 51 17.11 -7.71 -18.28
C ARG A 51 15.61 -7.94 -18.07
N TYR A 52 15.00 -6.99 -17.38
CA TYR A 52 13.56 -6.92 -17.20
C TYR A 52 13.02 -5.64 -17.86
N GLU A 53 11.90 -5.76 -18.54
CA GLU A 53 11.15 -4.65 -19.10
C GLU A 53 9.77 -4.55 -18.45
N LEU A 54 9.24 -3.34 -18.36
CA LEU A 54 7.88 -3.12 -17.90
C LEU A 54 6.92 -3.22 -19.08
N ALA A 55 6.16 -4.32 -19.16
CA ALA A 55 5.13 -4.55 -20.17
C ALA A 55 3.82 -3.90 -19.73
N PRO A 56 3.30 -2.87 -20.44
CA PRO A 56 2.04 -2.23 -20.11
C PRO A 56 0.88 -3.21 -20.13
N ILE A 57 -0.11 -2.99 -19.25
CA ILE A 57 -1.36 -3.76 -19.21
C ILE A 57 -2.57 -2.81 -19.27
N ASP A 58 -3.67 -3.29 -19.82
CA ASP A 58 -4.95 -2.61 -19.72
C ASP A 58 -5.59 -2.94 -18.36
N THR A 59 -5.55 -1.98 -17.44
CA THR A 59 -6.11 -2.14 -16.09
C THR A 59 -7.64 -2.10 -16.07
N THR A 60 -8.29 -1.71 -17.16
CA THR A 60 -9.77 -1.73 -17.28
C THR A 60 -10.31 -3.09 -17.71
N ASP A 61 -9.48 -3.90 -18.37
CA ASP A 61 -9.81 -5.28 -18.75
C ASP A 61 -9.52 -6.24 -17.58
N ARG A 62 -10.59 -6.84 -17.05
CA ARG A 62 -10.48 -7.78 -15.90
C ARG A 62 -9.69 -9.05 -16.25
N ASP A 63 -9.82 -9.55 -17.45
CA ASP A 63 -9.13 -10.77 -17.88
C ASP A 63 -7.63 -10.50 -17.99
N VAL A 64 -7.24 -9.33 -18.49
CA VAL A 64 -5.83 -8.89 -18.54
C VAL A 64 -5.26 -8.75 -17.13
N VAL A 65 -5.99 -8.11 -16.20
CA VAL A 65 -5.56 -7.97 -14.80
C VAL A 65 -5.47 -9.34 -14.11
N THR A 66 -6.43 -10.23 -14.35
CA THR A 66 -6.42 -11.60 -13.81
C THR A 66 -5.21 -12.38 -14.32
N ALA A 67 -4.93 -12.32 -15.61
CA ALA A 67 -3.76 -12.98 -16.21
C ALA A 67 -2.44 -12.42 -15.65
N ALA A 68 -2.36 -11.11 -15.43
CA ALA A 68 -1.20 -10.46 -14.83
C ALA A 68 -0.93 -10.97 -13.39
N ILE A 69 -1.96 -11.07 -12.55
CA ILE A 69 -1.83 -11.62 -11.18
C ILE A 69 -1.39 -13.08 -11.21
N SER A 70 -1.97 -13.90 -12.13
CA SER A 70 -1.61 -15.31 -12.27
C SER A 70 -0.14 -15.47 -12.63
N ALA A 71 0.33 -14.73 -13.62
CA ALA A 71 1.72 -14.78 -14.09
C ALA A 71 2.73 -14.39 -13.01
N VAL A 72 2.45 -13.32 -12.23
CA VAL A 72 3.28 -12.91 -11.10
C VAL A 72 3.28 -13.99 -10.03
N THR A 73 2.11 -14.53 -9.68
CA THR A 73 1.98 -15.56 -8.65
C THR A 73 2.75 -16.82 -9.05
N GLU A 74 2.66 -17.27 -10.29
CA GLU A 74 3.41 -18.41 -10.82
C GLU A 74 4.92 -18.17 -10.76
N ARG A 75 5.38 -16.99 -11.18
CA ARG A 75 6.80 -16.62 -11.14
C ARG A 75 7.36 -16.67 -9.72
N VAL A 76 6.63 -16.13 -8.75
CA VAL A 76 7.04 -16.09 -7.33
C VAL A 76 6.99 -17.49 -6.71
N ASN A 77 6.03 -18.33 -7.09
CA ASN A 77 5.81 -19.65 -6.51
C ASN A 77 6.62 -20.77 -7.18
N ASN A 78 7.30 -20.53 -8.30
CA ASN A 78 8.17 -21.53 -8.96
C ASN A 78 9.44 -21.86 -8.19
N GLY A 79 9.67 -21.28 -7.02
CA GLY A 79 10.80 -21.57 -6.15
C GLY A 79 10.52 -22.69 -5.13
N PRO A 80 11.57 -23.22 -4.49
CA PRO A 80 11.47 -24.31 -3.49
C PRO A 80 10.71 -23.92 -2.22
N LYS A 81 10.26 -22.67 -2.10
CA LYS A 81 9.48 -22.12 -0.99
C LYS A 81 8.10 -21.60 -1.46
N ALA A 82 7.49 -22.28 -2.43
CA ALA A 82 6.13 -21.94 -2.86
C ALA A 82 5.19 -21.80 -1.64
N THR A 83 4.55 -20.64 -1.54
CA THR A 83 3.59 -20.35 -0.48
C THR A 83 2.19 -20.24 -1.10
N PRO A 84 1.15 -20.81 -0.47
CA PRO A 84 -0.21 -20.60 -0.94
C PRO A 84 -0.55 -19.11 -0.85
N GLY A 85 -1.33 -18.62 -1.82
CA GLY A 85 -1.77 -17.24 -1.91
C GLY A 85 -1.38 -16.57 -3.23
N LEU A 86 -1.86 -15.37 -3.45
CA LEU A 86 -1.69 -14.59 -4.66
C LEU A 86 -0.68 -13.47 -4.44
N ASN A 87 0.17 -13.25 -5.43
CA ASN A 87 1.14 -12.16 -5.46
C ASN A 87 0.77 -11.21 -6.59
N ILE A 88 0.70 -9.93 -6.28
CA ILE A 88 0.39 -8.85 -7.18
C ILE A 88 1.58 -7.89 -7.19
N GLU A 89 2.13 -7.63 -8.35
CA GLU A 89 3.25 -6.70 -8.54
C GLU A 89 3.00 -5.93 -9.83
N LEU A 90 2.61 -4.68 -9.70
CA LEU A 90 2.49 -3.74 -10.80
C LEU A 90 3.43 -2.57 -10.57
N ALA A 91 3.92 -2.01 -11.65
CA ALA A 91 4.71 -0.78 -11.59
C ALA A 91 4.28 0.18 -12.69
N ARG A 92 4.59 1.45 -12.51
CA ARG A 92 4.49 2.47 -13.54
C ARG A 92 5.62 3.48 -13.40
N ARG A 93 5.95 4.16 -14.47
CA ARG A 93 6.95 5.22 -14.47
C ARG A 93 6.32 6.56 -14.11
N LEU A 94 7.00 7.34 -13.28
CA LEU A 94 6.72 8.77 -13.14
C LEU A 94 7.40 9.51 -14.30
N LEU A 95 6.61 10.16 -15.16
CA LEU A 95 7.08 10.82 -16.39
C LEU A 95 7.60 12.23 -16.13
N ASP A 96 7.01 12.94 -15.18
CA ASP A 96 7.41 14.28 -14.78
C ASP A 96 8.65 14.26 -13.88
N ASN A 97 9.72 13.64 -14.38
CA ASN A 97 11.01 13.66 -13.72
C ASN A 97 11.94 14.67 -14.42
N THR A 98 11.83 15.93 -14.03
CA THR A 98 12.61 17.04 -14.59
C THR A 98 14.10 16.97 -14.26
N SER A 99 14.53 16.09 -13.35
CA SER A 99 15.91 16.05 -12.85
C SER A 99 16.89 15.30 -13.75
N GLY A 100 16.44 14.64 -14.84
CA GLY A 100 17.31 13.86 -15.72
C GLY A 100 17.98 12.66 -15.06
N ALA A 101 17.62 12.35 -13.81
CA ALA A 101 18.07 11.19 -13.05
C ALA A 101 17.43 9.89 -13.56
N SER A 102 17.80 8.78 -12.94
CA SER A 102 17.22 7.47 -13.25
C SER A 102 15.69 7.51 -13.16
N PRO A 103 14.98 6.72 -13.97
CA PRO A 103 13.52 6.64 -13.92
C PRO A 103 13.01 6.36 -12.51
N ILE A 104 12.00 7.12 -12.08
CA ILE A 104 11.29 6.85 -10.83
C ILE A 104 10.18 5.86 -11.14
N TRP A 105 10.18 4.74 -10.41
CA TRP A 105 9.17 3.71 -10.50
C TRP A 105 8.24 3.77 -9.29
N LEU A 106 6.95 3.82 -9.56
CA LEU A 106 5.90 3.73 -8.55
C LEU A 106 5.31 2.33 -8.59
N GLU A 107 5.23 1.71 -7.44
CA GLU A 107 4.85 0.30 -7.32
C GLU A 107 3.49 0.15 -6.64
N TYR A 108 2.72 -0.82 -7.10
CA TYR A 108 1.56 -1.34 -6.41
C TYR A 108 1.76 -2.83 -6.20
N THR A 109 2.00 -3.23 -4.97
CA THR A 109 2.17 -4.64 -4.62
C THR A 109 1.12 -5.06 -3.61
N ALA A 110 0.64 -6.29 -3.73
CA ALA A 110 -0.20 -6.90 -2.71
C ALA A 110 0.07 -8.40 -2.59
N ARG A 111 -0.16 -8.92 -1.41
CA ARG A 111 -0.22 -10.35 -1.12
C ARG A 111 -1.57 -10.66 -0.49
N ALA A 112 -2.31 -11.59 -1.08
CA ALA A 112 -3.68 -11.91 -0.69
C ALA A 112 -3.94 -13.42 -0.70
N GLY A 113 -4.93 -13.87 0.06
CA GLY A 113 -5.30 -15.28 0.12
C GLY A 113 -4.34 -16.16 0.93
N PHE A 114 -3.43 -15.58 1.70
CA PHE A 114 -2.56 -16.32 2.61
C PHE A 114 -3.32 -16.64 3.90
N ILE A 115 -3.58 -17.91 4.14
CA ILE A 115 -4.29 -18.42 5.30
C ILE A 115 -3.39 -19.37 6.11
N GLY A 116 -3.66 -19.50 7.41
CA GLY A 116 -2.92 -20.40 8.29
C GLY A 116 -1.49 -19.96 8.62
N MET A 117 -1.10 -18.75 8.29
CA MET A 117 0.21 -18.20 8.62
C MET A 117 0.27 -17.79 10.10
N LYS A 118 1.40 -18.08 10.77
CA LYS A 118 1.60 -17.69 12.19
C LYS A 118 1.58 -16.18 12.41
N ARG A 119 1.86 -15.40 11.36
CA ARG A 119 1.77 -13.93 11.34
C ARG A 119 0.92 -13.52 10.14
N PRO A 120 0.16 -12.43 10.23
CA PRO A 120 -0.54 -11.88 9.08
C PRO A 120 0.43 -11.66 7.94
N PHE A 121 0.11 -12.22 6.78
CA PHE A 121 0.98 -12.13 5.60
C PHE A 121 0.30 -11.39 4.45
N ASN A 122 -1.02 -11.24 4.54
CA ASN A 122 -1.78 -10.45 3.59
C ASN A 122 -1.48 -8.96 3.81
N HIS A 123 -0.98 -8.30 2.78
CA HIS A 123 -0.64 -6.88 2.85
C HIS A 123 -0.70 -6.24 1.48
N LEU A 124 -0.73 -4.92 1.47
CA LEU A 124 -0.54 -4.13 0.27
C LEU A 124 0.45 -2.98 0.52
N VAL A 125 1.09 -2.55 -0.55
CA VAL A 125 1.91 -1.34 -0.60
C VAL A 125 1.60 -0.61 -1.90
N LEU A 126 1.20 0.66 -1.81
CA LEU A 126 1.13 1.58 -2.93
C LEU A 126 2.18 2.67 -2.72
N THR A 127 3.09 2.83 -3.69
CA THR A 127 4.07 3.91 -3.68
C THR A 127 3.52 5.12 -4.41
N LEU A 128 3.67 6.30 -3.82
CA LEU A 128 3.31 7.60 -4.37
C LEU A 128 4.55 8.49 -4.42
N GLU A 129 4.54 9.48 -5.30
CA GLU A 129 5.59 10.51 -5.38
C GLU A 129 5.60 11.41 -4.13
N ASP A 130 6.74 12.06 -3.90
CA ASP A 130 6.84 13.12 -2.88
C ASP A 130 6.13 14.39 -3.37
N GLY A 131 5.63 15.20 -2.44
CA GLY A 131 4.94 16.45 -2.75
C GLY A 131 3.53 16.27 -3.34
N ILE A 132 2.98 15.06 -3.32
CA ILE A 132 1.61 14.80 -3.77
C ILE A 132 0.60 15.51 -2.86
N ASP A 133 -0.48 16.00 -3.46
CA ASP A 133 -1.54 16.70 -2.74
C ASP A 133 -2.23 15.81 -1.69
N GLU A 134 -2.48 16.36 -0.50
CA GLU A 134 -3.12 15.66 0.62
C GLU A 134 -4.47 15.05 0.25
N SER A 135 -5.25 15.75 -0.56
CA SER A 135 -6.56 15.25 -1.01
C SER A 135 -6.44 14.04 -1.92
N VAL A 136 -5.37 13.95 -2.70
CA VAL A 136 -5.08 12.80 -3.56
C VAL A 136 -4.64 11.61 -2.72
N VAL A 137 -3.77 11.83 -1.73
CA VAL A 137 -3.35 10.79 -0.78
C VAL A 137 -4.56 10.23 -0.01
N THR A 138 -5.43 11.12 0.49
CA THR A 138 -6.63 10.73 1.22
C THR A 138 -7.57 9.89 0.36
N ARG A 139 -7.81 10.29 -0.90
CA ARG A 139 -8.64 9.52 -1.84
C ARG A 139 -8.04 8.16 -2.16
N ALA A 140 -6.74 8.10 -2.42
CA ALA A 140 -6.04 6.84 -2.67
C ALA A 140 -6.13 5.90 -1.46
N MET A 141 -5.96 6.43 -0.24
CA MET A 141 -6.08 5.67 1.00
C MET A 141 -7.49 5.10 1.17
N SER A 142 -8.54 5.92 1.03
CA SER A 142 -9.94 5.48 1.13
C SER A 142 -10.27 4.43 0.06
N ALA A 143 -9.81 4.62 -1.18
CA ALA A 143 -9.99 3.63 -2.25
C ALA A 143 -9.39 2.27 -1.89
N LEU A 144 -8.19 2.26 -1.32
CA LEU A 144 -7.55 1.03 -0.87
C LEU A 144 -8.28 0.38 0.31
N VAL A 145 -8.79 1.19 1.25
CA VAL A 145 -9.60 0.69 2.36
C VAL A 145 -10.88 0.04 1.85
N VAL A 146 -11.63 0.72 0.98
CA VAL A 146 -12.90 0.21 0.42
C VAL A 146 -12.67 -1.03 -0.45
N ALA A 147 -11.61 -1.04 -1.26
CA ALA A 147 -11.35 -2.15 -2.16
C ALA A 147 -10.79 -3.39 -1.44
N TRP A 148 -9.89 -3.22 -0.49
CA TRP A 148 -9.17 -4.33 0.15
C TRP A 148 -9.65 -4.68 1.55
N GLU A 149 -10.45 -3.82 2.19
CA GLU A 149 -10.97 -4.01 3.55
C GLU A 149 -9.84 -4.43 4.53
N PRO A 150 -8.72 -3.68 4.58
CA PRO A 150 -7.60 -4.02 5.44
C PRO A 150 -7.94 -3.83 6.91
N ASP A 151 -7.22 -4.52 7.81
CA ASP A 151 -7.34 -4.25 9.24
C ASP A 151 -6.67 -2.92 9.60
N ARG A 152 -5.66 -2.53 8.82
CA ARG A 152 -4.88 -1.29 9.02
C ARG A 152 -4.13 -0.88 7.76
N LEU A 153 -4.04 0.43 7.55
CA LEU A 153 -3.17 1.07 6.56
C LEU A 153 -2.56 2.34 7.15
N GLY A 154 -1.36 2.71 6.71
CA GLY A 154 -0.73 3.98 7.08
C GLY A 154 -0.01 4.61 5.90
N VAL A 155 0.00 5.94 5.85
CA VAL A 155 0.72 6.74 4.85
C VAL A 155 2.00 7.26 5.48
N ALA A 156 3.14 6.72 5.09
CA ALA A 156 4.43 7.09 5.65
C ALA A 156 5.57 6.97 4.65
N SER A 157 6.56 7.84 4.76
CA SER A 157 7.84 7.66 4.09
C SER A 157 8.66 6.54 4.76
N GLN A 158 9.69 6.07 4.08
CA GLN A 158 10.60 5.07 4.67
C GLN A 158 11.30 5.61 5.92
N ASP A 159 11.62 6.89 5.95
CA ASP A 159 12.29 7.51 7.11
C ASP A 159 11.36 7.59 8.31
N VAL A 160 10.09 7.94 8.11
CA VAL A 160 9.06 7.90 9.16
C VAL A 160 8.89 6.48 9.70
N GLN A 161 8.84 5.45 8.83
CA GLN A 161 8.76 4.05 9.26
C GLN A 161 9.96 3.63 10.10
N ARG A 162 11.17 4.03 9.72
CA ARG A 162 12.40 3.75 10.48
C ARG A 162 12.41 4.47 11.82
N ALA A 163 12.06 5.76 11.82
CA ALA A 163 12.09 6.61 13.01
C ALA A 163 11.12 6.15 14.10
N GLN A 164 10.00 5.51 13.73
CA GLN A 164 9.06 4.95 14.70
C GLN A 164 9.41 3.53 15.19
N GLY A 165 10.49 2.92 14.69
CA GLY A 165 10.91 1.57 15.08
C GLY A 165 9.86 0.49 14.76
N HIS A 166 9.06 0.69 13.70
CA HIS A 166 7.97 -0.20 13.30
C HIS A 166 8.43 -1.66 13.19
N LYS A 167 7.69 -2.56 13.83
CA LYS A 167 7.92 -4.01 13.80
C LYS A 167 6.62 -4.75 13.39
N PRO A 168 6.60 -5.51 12.30
CA PRO A 168 5.43 -6.33 12.00
C PRO A 168 5.09 -7.28 13.17
N PRO A 169 3.82 -7.45 13.56
CA PRO A 169 2.60 -7.05 12.85
C PRO A 169 2.00 -5.69 13.27
N GLU A 170 2.75 -4.77 13.84
CA GLU A 170 2.24 -3.44 14.19
C GLU A 170 1.67 -2.72 12.96
N ALA A 171 0.73 -1.78 13.15
CA ALA A 171 0.36 -0.85 12.09
C ALA A 171 1.54 0.11 11.81
N VAL A 172 1.76 0.45 10.55
CA VAL A 172 2.56 1.63 10.21
C VAL A 172 1.70 2.84 10.53
N VAL A 173 2.14 3.66 11.48
CA VAL A 173 1.51 4.95 11.78
C VAL A 173 2.18 6.00 10.92
N GLY A 174 1.40 6.82 10.24
CA GLY A 174 1.92 7.87 9.36
C GLY A 174 1.11 9.15 9.45
N TRP A 175 1.26 10.02 8.46
CA TRP A 175 0.45 11.24 8.36
C TRP A 175 -1.05 10.93 8.42
N LEU A 176 -1.50 9.93 7.69
CA LEU A 176 -2.85 9.36 7.72
C LEU A 176 -2.75 7.88 8.07
N THR A 177 -3.54 7.43 9.02
CA THR A 177 -3.60 6.03 9.47
C THR A 177 -5.04 5.58 9.53
N TYR A 178 -5.35 4.43 8.94
CA TYR A 178 -6.64 3.75 9.06
C TYR A 178 -6.49 2.53 9.95
N ILE A 179 -7.45 2.33 10.83
CA ILE A 179 -7.63 1.13 11.64
C ILE A 179 -9.08 0.68 11.58
N LYS A 180 -9.30 -0.60 11.36
CA LYS A 180 -10.63 -1.21 11.27
C LYS A 180 -11.31 -1.24 12.64
N ASP A 181 -12.63 -1.15 12.64
CA ASP A 181 -13.46 -1.30 13.85
C ASP A 181 -13.14 -2.61 14.60
N GLY A 182 -13.18 -2.51 15.93
CA GLY A 182 -12.81 -3.64 16.82
C GLY A 182 -11.31 -3.75 17.09
N THR A 183 -10.45 -2.95 16.45
CA THR A 183 -9.05 -2.82 16.85
C THR A 183 -8.96 -2.04 18.16
N GLN A 184 -8.12 -2.51 19.09
CA GLN A 184 -7.86 -1.78 20.33
C GLN A 184 -7.25 -0.41 20.01
N PHE A 185 -7.91 0.64 20.47
CA PHE A 185 -7.52 2.01 20.25
C PHE A 185 -8.01 2.92 21.38
N ASP A 186 -7.10 3.53 22.09
CA ASP A 186 -7.38 4.46 23.19
C ASP A 186 -7.42 5.90 22.67
N ARG A 187 -8.63 6.43 22.43
CA ARG A 187 -8.81 7.80 21.94
C ARG A 187 -8.41 8.85 22.97
N ASP A 188 -8.52 8.54 24.27
CA ASP A 188 -8.19 9.48 25.33
C ASP A 188 -6.68 9.73 25.44
N ALA A 189 -5.87 8.87 24.83
CA ALA A 189 -4.42 9.05 24.75
C ALA A 189 -3.97 10.00 23.63
N LEU A 190 -4.90 10.50 22.80
CA LEU A 190 -4.58 11.40 21.69
C LEU A 190 -4.54 12.87 22.12
N ASP A 191 -3.65 13.63 21.50
CA ASP A 191 -3.61 15.09 21.62
C ASP A 191 -4.74 15.72 20.77
N ALA A 192 -5.19 16.92 21.16
CA ALA A 192 -6.34 17.59 20.53
C ALA A 192 -6.11 17.98 19.05
N GLU A 193 -4.86 18.08 18.64
CA GLU A 193 -4.47 18.37 17.25
C GLU A 193 -4.61 17.17 16.30
N ILE A 194 -4.75 15.96 16.84
CA ILE A 194 -4.93 14.74 16.06
C ILE A 194 -6.40 14.64 15.65
N VAL A 195 -6.66 14.61 14.35
CA VAL A 195 -8.01 14.51 13.82
C VAL A 195 -8.40 13.03 13.67
N VAL A 196 -9.56 12.67 14.20
CA VAL A 196 -10.12 11.32 14.12
C VAL A 196 -11.45 11.37 13.38
N HIS A 197 -11.59 10.62 12.29
CA HIS A 197 -12.79 10.54 11.47
C HIS A 197 -13.25 9.10 11.31
N GLU A 198 -14.51 8.80 11.60
CA GLU A 198 -15.10 7.46 11.42
C GLU A 198 -15.67 7.33 10.02
N ALA A 199 -15.19 6.35 9.27
CA ALA A 199 -15.69 6.00 7.94
C ALA A 199 -15.22 4.59 7.52
N ASP A 200 -15.84 4.04 6.52
CA ASP A 200 -15.45 2.79 5.84
C ASP A 200 -15.24 1.60 6.80
N GLY A 201 -16.05 1.53 7.86
CA GLY A 201 -15.97 0.45 8.86
C GLY A 201 -14.71 0.52 9.75
N GLY A 202 -14.23 1.73 10.02
CA GLY A 202 -13.09 1.99 10.88
C GLY A 202 -12.87 3.45 11.18
N VAL A 203 -11.65 3.78 11.54
CA VAL A 203 -11.24 5.13 11.93
C VAL A 203 -10.05 5.58 11.10
N TYR A 204 -10.13 6.78 10.56
CA TYR A 204 -9.01 7.51 9.96
C TYR A 204 -8.44 8.47 10.99
N ILE A 205 -7.13 8.44 11.18
CA ILE A 205 -6.39 9.24 12.15
C ILE A 205 -5.39 10.07 11.36
N THR A 206 -5.54 11.40 11.38
CA THR A 206 -4.63 12.33 10.72
C THR A 206 -3.81 13.08 11.77
N VAL A 207 -2.49 13.01 11.65
CA VAL A 207 -1.59 13.78 12.52
C VAL A 207 -1.23 15.11 11.86
N PRO A 208 -0.87 16.16 12.64
CA PRO A 208 -0.36 17.42 12.09
C PRO A 208 0.87 17.27 11.20
N GLY A 209 1.07 18.23 10.30
CA GLY A 209 2.12 18.23 9.28
C GLY A 209 1.58 17.86 7.91
N THR A 210 2.45 17.45 7.02
CA THR A 210 2.12 17.02 5.64
C THR A 210 2.38 15.53 5.44
N PRO A 211 1.92 14.92 4.35
CA PRO A 211 2.24 13.51 4.05
C PRO A 211 3.75 13.23 4.05
N ASP A 212 4.57 14.17 3.56
CA ASP A 212 6.03 14.02 3.47
C ASP A 212 6.75 14.36 4.78
N ASP A 213 6.17 15.26 5.60
CA ASP A 213 6.74 15.72 6.87
C ASP A 213 5.68 15.72 7.98
N PRO A 214 5.22 14.55 8.42
CA PRO A 214 4.25 14.43 9.51
C PRO A 214 4.92 14.65 10.86
N SER A 215 4.15 15.16 11.84
CA SER A 215 4.63 15.35 13.20
C SER A 215 4.99 14.01 13.87
N MET A 216 6.26 13.78 14.09
CA MET A 216 6.76 12.56 14.75
C MET A 216 6.32 12.46 16.21
N GLU A 217 6.06 13.58 16.89
CA GLU A 217 5.50 13.59 18.24
C GLU A 217 4.10 13.00 18.25
N HIS A 218 3.22 13.46 17.34
CA HIS A 218 1.86 12.94 17.22
C HIS A 218 1.81 11.51 16.71
N ILE A 219 2.75 11.11 15.83
CA ILE A 219 2.91 9.70 15.44
C ILE A 219 3.16 8.82 16.68
N ARG A 220 4.04 9.26 17.60
CA ARG A 220 4.29 8.51 18.85
C ARG A 220 3.03 8.44 19.72
N ARG A 221 2.21 9.52 19.79
CA ARG A 221 0.93 9.50 20.50
C ARG A 221 -0.04 8.47 19.92
N VAL A 222 -0.20 8.45 18.60
CA VAL A 222 -1.06 7.44 17.93
C VAL A 222 -0.53 6.03 18.21
N ARG A 223 0.78 5.80 18.19
CA ARG A 223 1.36 4.49 18.52
C ARG A 223 1.03 4.05 19.95
N ILE A 224 1.12 4.98 20.93
CA ILE A 224 0.72 4.72 22.32
C ILE A 224 -0.77 4.36 22.38
N ALA A 225 -1.63 5.11 21.70
CA ALA A 225 -3.06 4.87 21.64
C ALA A 225 -3.40 3.49 21.05
N LEU A 226 -2.54 2.95 20.17
CA LEU A 226 -2.64 1.61 19.61
C LEU A 226 -1.97 0.52 20.46
N GLY A 227 -1.40 0.87 21.62
CA GLY A 227 -0.71 -0.04 22.52
C GLY A 227 0.66 -0.50 22.04
N TYR A 228 1.30 0.24 21.12
CA TYR A 228 2.63 -0.09 20.63
C TYR A 228 3.72 0.53 21.53
N PRO A 229 4.84 -0.17 21.74
CA PRO A 229 5.95 0.40 22.49
C PRO A 229 6.55 1.61 21.74
N ASN A 230 7.04 2.59 22.49
CA ASN A 230 7.87 3.62 21.88
C ASN A 230 9.17 3.00 21.34
N ALA A 231 9.67 3.54 20.24
CA ALA A 231 11.05 3.31 19.85
C ALA A 231 11.96 4.05 20.85
N ASP A 232 12.86 3.31 21.47
CA ASP A 232 13.91 3.86 22.33
C ASP A 232 14.89 4.71 21.53
#